data_2e905b5812d73d8b9c6396e9f8e99976
#
_entry.id   2e905b5812d73d8b9c6396e9f8e99976
#
_cell.length_a   1.000
_cell.length_b   1.000
_cell.length_c   1.000
_cell.angle_alpha   90.00
_cell.angle_beta   90.00
_cell.angle_gamma   90.00
#
_symmetry.space_group_name_H-M   'P 1'
#
loop_
_entity.id
_entity.type
_entity.pdbx_description
1 polymer ?
#
loop_
_entity_poly.entity_id
_entity_poly.type
_entity_poly.pdbx_seq_one_letter_code
_entity_poly.pdbx_strand_id
1 'polypeptide(L)'
;GFGGIAAALRLRAKGHKVTIIEKHPDLGGRARVFKKNGFTFDGGPTVITAPYLINELFDLFKKNPKDYIKLTPLKIWYQFIFEDKTKFNYSGNELEMKNQIEKINMEDVKGYERLVNFTKKIFDKGFTELADVPFDKPVVMMQKVPARLKLKIYKSGDSLVSSYIKSEKLRRMLSMHPLLVGGNPFSTTSIYGLILYLEKKWGIHYSMGGTGNIIKGYE
;
A
#
# COMPACT_ATOMS: atom_id res chain seq x y z
N GLY A 1 4.12 -6.86 16.36
CA GLY A 1 3.91 -6.56 14.95
C GLY A 1 4.93 -5.57 14.39
N PHE A 2 4.87 -5.25 13.08
CA PHE A 2 5.86 -4.35 12.42
C PHE A 2 6.08 -3.03 13.15
N GLY A 3 5.02 -2.37 13.63
CA GLY A 3 5.16 -1.10 14.34
C GLY A 3 6.00 -1.21 15.61
N GLY A 4 5.77 -2.24 16.43
CA GLY A 4 6.56 -2.48 17.64
C GLY A 4 8.02 -2.84 17.33
N ILE A 5 8.25 -3.66 16.29
CA ILE A 5 9.60 -4.03 15.84
C ILE A 5 10.32 -2.78 15.34
N ALA A 6 9.70 -1.97 14.48
CA ALA A 6 10.29 -0.75 13.96
C ALA A 6 10.62 0.26 15.06
N ALA A 7 9.73 0.42 16.06
CA ALA A 7 10.01 1.28 17.22
C ALA A 7 11.19 0.75 18.03
N ALA A 8 11.23 -0.55 18.29
CA ALA A 8 12.30 -1.19 19.05
C ALA A 8 13.67 -1.02 18.36
N LEU A 9 13.73 -1.27 17.04
CA LEU A 9 14.96 -1.10 16.25
C LEU A 9 15.43 0.36 16.27
N ARG A 10 14.52 1.34 16.08
CA ARG A 10 14.89 2.76 16.12
C ARG A 10 15.38 3.21 17.51
N LEU A 11 14.74 2.74 18.56
CA LEU A 11 15.20 3.02 19.93
C LEU A 11 16.55 2.37 20.21
N ARG A 12 16.74 1.12 19.77
CA ARG A 12 18.01 0.42 19.92
C ARG A 12 19.16 1.13 19.19
N ALA A 13 18.91 1.61 17.96
CA ALA A 13 19.87 2.39 17.18
C ALA A 13 20.28 3.71 17.87
N LYS A 14 19.41 4.25 18.73
CA LYS A 14 19.70 5.43 19.57
C LYS A 14 20.39 5.08 20.90
N GLY A 15 20.76 3.81 21.11
CA GLY A 15 21.47 3.36 22.30
C GLY A 15 20.59 2.94 23.48
N HIS A 16 19.25 2.97 23.33
CA HIS A 16 18.37 2.55 24.42
C HIS A 16 18.41 1.03 24.61
N LYS A 17 18.27 0.59 25.86
CA LYS A 17 18.00 -0.81 26.19
C LYS A 17 16.51 -1.07 25.96
N VAL A 18 16.18 -2.00 25.05
CA VAL A 18 14.81 -2.26 24.61
C VAL A 18 14.41 -3.69 24.91
N THR A 19 13.21 -3.88 25.43
CA THR A 19 12.57 -5.18 25.62
C THR A 19 11.25 -5.22 24.84
N ILE A 20 11.07 -6.25 24.00
CA ILE A 20 9.82 -6.51 23.30
C ILE A 20 9.06 -7.58 24.08
N ILE A 21 7.80 -7.30 24.41
CA ILE A 21 6.89 -8.25 25.04
C ILE A 21 5.82 -8.64 24.02
N GLU A 22 5.71 -9.93 23.72
CA GLU A 22 4.73 -10.50 22.80
C GLU A 22 3.91 -11.58 23.52
N LYS A 23 2.58 -11.55 23.38
CA LYS A 23 1.67 -12.51 24.01
C LYS A 23 1.57 -13.84 23.26
N HIS A 24 1.96 -13.85 21.99
CA HIS A 24 1.94 -15.04 21.14
C HIS A 24 3.33 -15.67 21.07
N PRO A 25 3.43 -16.97 20.78
CA PRO A 25 4.73 -17.65 20.66
C PRO A 25 5.57 -17.13 19.49
N ASP A 26 4.90 -16.55 18.47
CA ASP A 26 5.57 -16.02 17.26
C ASP A 26 5.45 -14.51 17.20
N LEU A 27 6.52 -13.84 16.80
CA LEU A 27 6.53 -12.41 16.50
C LEU A 27 5.69 -12.09 15.25
N GLY A 28 5.39 -10.81 15.03
CA GLY A 28 4.77 -10.33 13.80
C GLY A 28 3.37 -9.74 13.97
N GLY A 29 2.65 -10.05 15.04
CA GLY A 29 1.31 -9.52 15.27
C GLY A 29 0.35 -9.88 14.12
N ARG A 30 -0.17 -8.88 13.38
CA ARG A 30 -1.01 -9.12 12.18
C ARG A 30 -0.24 -9.69 10.98
N ALA A 31 1.08 -9.59 10.96
CA ALA A 31 1.94 -10.18 9.93
C ALA A 31 2.52 -11.54 10.33
N ARG A 32 1.98 -12.16 11.39
CA ARG A 32 2.38 -13.51 11.81
C ARG A 32 1.99 -14.55 10.78
N VAL A 33 2.65 -15.70 10.85
CA VAL A 33 2.43 -16.82 9.96
C VAL A 33 1.75 -17.95 10.72
N PHE A 34 0.81 -18.62 10.10
CA PHE A 34 0.15 -19.81 10.64
C PHE A 34 0.69 -21.07 9.95
N LYS A 35 1.02 -22.07 10.74
CA LYS A 35 1.40 -23.40 10.22
C LYS A 35 0.37 -24.42 10.63
N LYS A 36 -0.18 -25.14 9.64
CA LYS A 36 -1.17 -26.19 9.90
C LYS A 36 -1.01 -27.29 8.86
N ASN A 37 -0.90 -28.55 9.32
CA ASN A 37 -0.82 -29.74 8.48
C ASN A 37 0.26 -29.66 7.37
N GLY A 38 1.44 -29.12 7.70
CA GLY A 38 2.55 -28.92 6.75
C GLY A 38 2.43 -27.70 5.83
N PHE A 39 1.30 -26.99 5.85
CA PHE A 39 1.10 -25.76 5.09
C PHE A 39 1.47 -24.54 5.92
N THR A 40 1.93 -23.50 5.21
CA THR A 40 2.27 -22.21 5.78
C THR A 40 1.35 -21.14 5.19
N PHE A 41 0.68 -20.36 6.05
CA PHE A 41 -0.26 -19.31 5.65
C PHE A 41 0.20 -17.97 6.22
N ASP A 42 0.38 -16.98 5.37
CA ASP A 42 0.55 -15.60 5.82
C ASP A 42 -0.77 -15.10 6.42
N GLY A 43 -0.72 -14.58 7.64
CA GLY A 43 -1.89 -14.13 8.37
C GLY A 43 -2.26 -12.67 8.14
N GLY A 44 -1.53 -11.98 7.27
CA GLY A 44 -1.68 -10.56 7.08
C GLY A 44 -1.26 -10.08 5.69
N PRO A 45 -0.76 -8.85 5.60
CA PRO A 45 -0.43 -8.22 4.33
C PRO A 45 0.70 -8.97 3.61
N THR A 46 0.46 -9.30 2.34
CA THR A 46 1.45 -9.94 1.46
C THR A 46 1.98 -8.99 0.39
N VAL A 47 1.32 -7.85 0.21
CA VAL A 47 1.63 -6.84 -0.80
C VAL A 47 2.60 -5.81 -0.20
N ILE A 48 3.83 -5.77 -0.71
CA ILE A 48 4.87 -4.83 -0.27
C ILE A 48 4.99 -3.71 -1.29
N THR A 49 4.52 -2.52 -0.94
CA THR A 49 4.44 -1.35 -1.83
C THR A 49 5.47 -0.27 -1.54
N ALA A 50 6.12 -0.30 -0.37
CA ALA A 50 7.12 0.68 0.05
C ALA A 50 8.36 -0.04 0.63
N PRO A 51 9.14 -0.76 -0.21
CA PRO A 51 10.25 -1.58 0.27
C PRO A 51 11.34 -0.78 0.99
N TYR A 52 11.48 0.49 0.69
CA TYR A 52 12.44 1.36 1.37
C TYR A 52 12.18 1.48 2.88
N LEU A 53 10.92 1.42 3.33
CA LEU A 53 10.58 1.43 4.77
C LEU A 53 11.07 0.16 5.49
N ILE A 54 11.21 -0.93 4.75
CA ILE A 54 11.83 -2.16 5.27
C ILE A 54 13.34 -1.99 5.33
N ASN A 55 13.93 -1.48 4.25
CA ASN A 55 15.38 -1.35 4.10
C ASN A 55 15.96 -0.37 5.11
N GLU A 56 15.30 0.77 5.38
CA GLU A 56 15.78 1.78 6.32
C GLU A 56 16.04 1.23 7.74
N LEU A 57 15.32 0.18 8.16
CA LEU A 57 15.54 -0.43 9.46
C LEU A 57 16.85 -1.23 9.52
N PHE A 58 17.28 -1.81 8.41
CA PHE A 58 18.60 -2.43 8.28
C PHE A 58 19.71 -1.40 8.20
N ASP A 59 19.45 -0.28 7.50
CA ASP A 59 20.42 0.82 7.36
C ASP A 59 20.81 1.42 8.73
N LEU A 60 19.88 1.45 9.69
CA LEU A 60 20.16 1.89 11.07
C LEU A 60 21.32 1.12 11.72
N PHE A 61 21.53 -0.13 11.31
CA PHE A 61 22.56 -1.02 11.83
C PHE A 61 23.66 -1.32 10.81
N LYS A 62 23.70 -0.57 9.70
CA LYS A 62 24.66 -0.77 8.59
C LYS A 62 24.63 -2.21 8.05
N LYS A 63 23.43 -2.83 8.00
CA LYS A 63 23.21 -4.17 7.48
C LYS A 63 22.64 -4.09 6.07
N ASN A 64 23.04 -5.02 5.21
CA ASN A 64 22.45 -5.14 3.87
C ASN A 64 21.14 -5.94 3.95
N PRO A 65 19.97 -5.36 3.64
CA PRO A 65 18.70 -6.08 3.74
C PRO A 65 18.63 -7.34 2.87
N LYS A 66 19.40 -7.42 1.78
CA LYS A 66 19.41 -8.57 0.87
C LYS A 66 20.01 -9.84 1.51
N ASP A 67 20.79 -9.69 2.56
CA ASP A 67 21.37 -10.83 3.30
C ASP A 67 20.33 -11.50 4.22
N TYR A 68 19.21 -10.82 4.48
CA TYR A 68 18.17 -11.24 5.42
C TYR A 68 16.82 -11.48 4.74
N ILE A 69 16.46 -10.67 3.75
CA ILE A 69 15.12 -10.67 3.12
C ILE A 69 15.27 -10.61 1.61
N LYS A 70 14.57 -11.50 0.89
CA LYS A 70 14.50 -11.45 -0.56
C LYS A 70 13.15 -10.88 -1.00
N LEU A 71 13.13 -9.62 -1.40
CA LEU A 71 11.97 -8.97 -2.02
C LEU A 71 12.07 -9.11 -3.54
N THR A 72 11.03 -9.64 -4.17
CA THR A 72 10.94 -9.83 -5.62
C THR A 72 9.89 -8.89 -6.19
N PRO A 73 10.25 -8.00 -7.15
CA PRO A 73 9.27 -7.15 -7.82
C PRO A 73 8.33 -7.99 -8.69
N LEU A 74 7.04 -7.66 -8.67
CA LEU A 74 6.02 -8.31 -9.47
C LEU A 74 5.83 -7.56 -10.80
N LYS A 75 5.72 -8.31 -11.91
CA LYS A 75 5.39 -7.74 -13.22
C LYS A 75 3.90 -7.41 -13.32
N ILE A 76 3.06 -8.35 -12.94
CA ILE A 76 1.60 -8.17 -12.80
C ILE A 76 1.31 -8.09 -11.32
N TRP A 77 0.71 -6.98 -10.91
CA TRP A 77 0.39 -6.72 -9.51
C TRP A 77 -0.93 -7.36 -9.11
N TYR A 78 -1.97 -7.17 -9.95
CA TYR A 78 -3.29 -7.75 -9.79
C TYR A 78 -3.82 -8.19 -11.14
N GLN A 79 -4.53 -9.31 -11.17
CA GLN A 79 -5.29 -9.74 -12.32
C GLN A 79 -6.78 -9.65 -11.98
N PHE A 80 -7.51 -8.83 -12.72
CA PHE A 80 -8.95 -8.75 -12.63
C PHE A 80 -9.59 -9.65 -13.66
N ILE A 81 -10.55 -10.46 -13.24
CA ILE A 81 -11.35 -11.31 -14.11
C ILE A 81 -12.80 -10.86 -13.94
N PHE A 82 -13.38 -10.33 -14.99
CA PHE A 82 -14.75 -9.85 -15.00
C PHE A 82 -15.74 -10.99 -15.27
N GLU A 83 -17.02 -10.76 -15.04
CA GLU A 83 -18.10 -11.73 -15.23
C GLU A 83 -18.14 -12.29 -16.67
N ASP A 84 -17.87 -11.45 -17.67
CA ASP A 84 -17.75 -11.82 -19.09
C ASP A 84 -16.39 -12.48 -19.42
N LYS A 85 -15.65 -12.89 -18.40
CA LYS A 85 -14.31 -13.51 -18.50
C LYS A 85 -13.23 -12.62 -19.12
N THR A 86 -13.50 -11.34 -19.38
CA THR A 86 -12.47 -10.38 -19.75
C THR A 86 -11.43 -10.31 -18.63
N LYS A 87 -10.15 -10.37 -19.00
CA LYS A 87 -9.03 -10.25 -18.07
C LYS A 87 -8.36 -8.89 -18.22
N PHE A 88 -7.98 -8.30 -17.10
CA PHE A 88 -7.18 -7.09 -17.03
C PHE A 88 -5.99 -7.30 -16.10
N ASN A 89 -4.79 -7.10 -16.62
CA ASN A 89 -3.56 -7.21 -15.84
C ASN A 89 -3.13 -5.82 -15.37
N TYR A 90 -3.34 -5.54 -14.11
CA TYR A 90 -2.91 -4.31 -13.48
C TYR A 90 -1.42 -4.40 -13.17
N SER A 91 -0.63 -3.47 -13.70
CA SER A 91 0.83 -3.48 -13.61
C SER A 91 1.41 -2.07 -13.51
N GLY A 92 2.73 -1.98 -13.28
CA GLY A 92 3.46 -0.71 -13.34
C GLY A 92 3.79 -0.22 -14.73
N ASN A 93 3.56 -1.05 -15.75
CA ASN A 93 3.83 -0.68 -17.14
C ASN A 93 2.71 0.24 -17.67
N GLU A 94 3.03 1.51 -17.82
CA GLU A 94 2.07 2.53 -18.20
C GLU A 94 1.48 2.31 -19.60
N LEU A 95 2.30 1.85 -20.54
CA LEU A 95 1.85 1.57 -21.91
C LEU A 95 0.87 0.40 -21.93
N GLU A 96 1.19 -0.70 -21.23
CA GLU A 96 0.29 -1.86 -21.12
C GLU A 96 -1.03 -1.47 -20.43
N MET A 97 -0.97 -0.67 -19.37
CA MET A 97 -2.16 -0.17 -18.69
C MET A 97 -3.05 0.62 -19.65
N LYS A 98 -2.48 1.59 -20.38
CA LYS A 98 -3.24 2.40 -21.35
C LYS A 98 -3.84 1.55 -22.47
N ASN A 99 -3.08 0.63 -23.02
CA ASN A 99 -3.55 -0.27 -24.09
C ASN A 99 -4.72 -1.16 -23.63
N GLN A 100 -4.70 -1.63 -22.39
CA GLN A 100 -5.79 -2.43 -21.82
C GLN A 100 -7.03 -1.56 -21.52
N ILE A 101 -6.82 -0.33 -21.01
CA ILE A 101 -7.92 0.64 -20.78
C ILE A 101 -8.58 1.00 -22.10
N GLU A 102 -7.81 1.29 -23.16
CA GLU A 102 -8.29 1.64 -24.47
C GLU A 102 -9.20 0.56 -25.07
N LYS A 103 -8.85 -0.72 -24.91
CA LYS A 103 -9.68 -1.87 -25.36
C LYS A 103 -11.03 -1.94 -24.67
N ILE A 104 -11.15 -1.40 -23.44
CA ILE A 104 -12.42 -1.36 -22.69
C ILE A 104 -13.17 -0.07 -23.01
N ASN A 105 -12.50 1.08 -22.94
CA ASN A 105 -13.04 2.40 -23.26
C ASN A 105 -11.92 3.40 -23.56
N MET A 106 -11.79 3.80 -24.83
CA MET A 106 -10.76 4.74 -25.30
C MET A 106 -10.81 6.08 -24.56
N GLU A 107 -11.98 6.61 -24.24
CA GLU A 107 -12.12 7.89 -23.54
C GLU A 107 -11.52 7.86 -22.12
N ASP A 108 -11.48 6.68 -21.50
CA ASP A 108 -10.96 6.52 -20.13
C ASP A 108 -9.44 6.53 -20.05
N VAL A 109 -8.71 6.45 -21.17
CA VAL A 109 -7.24 6.60 -21.20
C VAL A 109 -6.84 7.96 -20.62
N LYS A 110 -7.42 9.05 -21.13
CA LYS A 110 -7.20 10.40 -20.59
C LYS A 110 -7.73 10.56 -19.17
N GLY A 111 -8.82 9.87 -18.85
CA GLY A 111 -9.39 9.81 -17.51
C GLY A 111 -8.41 9.20 -16.50
N TYR A 112 -7.80 8.08 -16.86
CA TYR A 112 -6.79 7.39 -16.07
C TYR A 112 -5.55 8.27 -15.82
N GLU A 113 -5.03 8.95 -16.84
CA GLU A 113 -3.90 9.87 -16.67
C GLU A 113 -4.21 10.99 -15.66
N ARG A 114 -5.41 11.59 -15.77
CA ARG A 114 -5.84 12.62 -14.81
C ARG A 114 -6.03 12.07 -13.41
N LEU A 115 -6.56 10.84 -13.28
CA LEU A 115 -6.70 10.16 -11.98
C LEU A 115 -5.34 9.92 -11.35
N VAL A 116 -4.37 9.37 -12.08
CA VAL A 116 -3.00 9.13 -11.59
C VAL A 116 -2.36 10.44 -11.13
N ASN A 117 -2.46 11.51 -11.92
CA ASN A 117 -1.93 12.82 -11.56
C ASN A 117 -2.62 13.41 -10.30
N PHE A 118 -3.91 13.14 -10.12
CA PHE A 118 -4.62 13.58 -8.93
C PHE A 118 -4.23 12.76 -7.69
N THR A 119 -4.10 11.44 -7.83
CA THR A 119 -3.66 10.57 -6.73
C THR A 119 -2.23 10.85 -6.29
N LYS A 120 -1.37 11.32 -7.22
CA LYS A 120 -0.05 11.87 -6.86
C LYS A 120 -0.15 13.02 -5.85
N LYS A 121 -1.08 13.97 -6.07
CA LYS A 121 -1.27 15.10 -5.13
C LYS A 121 -1.74 14.63 -3.75
N ILE A 122 -2.60 13.60 -3.72
CA ILE A 122 -3.03 12.98 -2.45
C ILE A 122 -1.83 12.31 -1.78
N PHE A 123 -1.00 11.60 -2.55
CA PHE A 123 0.20 10.93 -2.06
C PHE A 123 1.22 11.94 -1.50
N ASP A 124 1.55 12.98 -2.25
CA ASP A 124 2.52 13.99 -1.83
C ASP A 124 2.09 14.64 -0.50
N LYS A 125 0.79 14.92 -0.32
CA LYS A 125 0.26 15.49 0.91
C LYS A 125 0.10 14.45 2.02
N GLY A 126 -0.55 13.33 1.74
CA GLY A 126 -0.93 12.34 2.75
C GLY A 126 0.23 11.46 3.20
N PHE A 127 1.09 11.04 2.27
CA PHE A 127 2.17 10.12 2.56
C PHE A 127 3.52 10.83 2.77
N THR A 128 3.84 11.85 1.96
CA THR A 128 5.15 12.51 2.05
C THR A 128 5.18 13.58 3.15
N GLU A 129 4.14 14.43 3.24
CA GLU A 129 4.14 15.55 4.19
C GLU A 129 3.54 15.20 5.56
N LEU A 130 2.62 14.25 5.61
CA LEU A 130 1.81 13.98 6.82
C LEU A 130 2.09 12.62 7.47
N ALA A 131 2.91 11.74 6.89
CA ALA A 131 3.17 10.42 7.43
C ALA A 131 3.76 10.45 8.85
N ASP A 132 4.62 11.42 9.12
CA ASP A 132 5.32 11.57 10.40
C ASP A 132 4.69 12.62 11.34
N VAL A 133 3.52 13.18 10.95
CA VAL A 133 2.83 14.20 11.74
C VAL A 133 1.85 13.53 12.71
N PRO A 134 2.02 13.69 14.02
CA PRO A 134 1.05 13.19 14.97
C PRO A 134 -0.26 14.02 14.90
N PHE A 135 -1.41 13.32 14.85
CA PHE A 135 -2.74 13.93 14.82
C PHE A 135 -3.40 13.92 16.21
N ASP A 136 -2.61 14.17 17.25
CA ASP A 136 -3.03 14.15 18.64
C ASP A 136 -3.77 15.41 19.08
N LYS A 137 -3.62 16.53 18.34
CA LYS A 137 -4.21 17.81 18.67
C LYS A 137 -5.29 18.24 17.67
N PRO A 138 -6.50 18.64 18.13
CA PRO A 138 -7.58 19.13 17.26
C PRO A 138 -7.16 20.30 16.35
N VAL A 139 -6.31 21.19 16.85
CA VAL A 139 -5.79 22.34 16.08
C VAL A 139 -5.02 21.89 14.84
N VAL A 140 -4.20 20.83 14.95
CA VAL A 140 -3.46 20.26 13.81
C VAL A 140 -4.44 19.73 12.77
N MET A 141 -5.52 19.09 13.20
CA MET A 141 -6.56 18.60 12.29
C MET A 141 -7.28 19.74 11.57
N MET A 142 -7.62 20.83 12.29
CA MET A 142 -8.29 22.02 11.71
C MET A 142 -7.42 22.70 10.65
N GLN A 143 -6.13 22.85 10.89
CA GLN A 143 -5.19 23.45 9.93
C GLN A 143 -5.09 22.66 8.61
N LYS A 144 -5.47 21.38 8.62
CA LYS A 144 -5.42 20.51 7.42
C LYS A 144 -6.75 20.49 6.64
N VAL A 145 -7.83 21.14 7.16
CA VAL A 145 -9.14 21.16 6.50
C VAL A 145 -9.08 21.71 5.06
N PRO A 146 -8.39 22.81 4.74
CA PRO A 146 -8.32 23.31 3.36
C PRO A 146 -7.69 22.29 2.41
N ALA A 147 -6.63 21.60 2.85
CA ALA A 147 -6.00 20.55 2.05
C ALA A 147 -6.94 19.35 1.84
N ARG A 148 -7.71 18.96 2.86
CA ARG A 148 -8.72 17.91 2.80
C ARG A 148 -9.79 18.20 1.76
N LEU A 149 -10.28 19.44 1.70
CA LEU A 149 -11.27 19.88 0.71
C LEU A 149 -10.68 19.89 -0.71
N LYS A 150 -9.49 20.48 -0.89
CA LYS A 150 -8.79 20.54 -2.17
C LYS A 150 -8.49 19.15 -2.75
N LEU A 151 -8.14 18.20 -1.91
CA LEU A 151 -7.84 16.82 -2.29
C LEU A 151 -9.09 15.92 -2.33
N LYS A 152 -10.28 16.48 -2.11
CA LYS A 152 -11.57 15.77 -2.19
C LYS A 152 -11.64 14.51 -1.31
N ILE A 153 -10.87 14.45 -0.22
CA ILE A 153 -10.82 13.26 0.64
C ILE A 153 -12.09 13.01 1.47
N TYR A 154 -13.07 13.92 1.38
CA TYR A 154 -14.43 13.72 1.86
C TYR A 154 -15.27 12.78 0.98
N LYS A 155 -14.84 12.55 -0.28
CA LYS A 155 -15.48 11.60 -1.18
C LYS A 155 -15.10 10.15 -0.80
N SER A 156 -15.89 9.17 -1.26
CA SER A 156 -15.48 7.77 -1.24
C SER A 156 -14.46 7.48 -2.35
N GLY A 157 -13.75 6.36 -2.24
CA GLY A 157 -12.81 5.90 -3.26
C GLY A 157 -13.48 5.75 -4.63
N ASP A 158 -14.64 5.09 -4.67
CA ASP A 158 -15.43 4.92 -5.90
C ASP A 158 -15.90 6.27 -6.46
N SER A 159 -16.42 7.18 -5.63
CA SER A 159 -16.87 8.51 -6.07
C SER A 159 -15.73 9.35 -6.65
N LEU A 160 -14.51 9.21 -6.11
CA LEU A 160 -13.33 9.86 -6.68
C LEU A 160 -13.04 9.29 -8.07
N VAL A 161 -12.93 7.97 -8.21
CA VAL A 161 -12.61 7.30 -9.48
C VAL A 161 -13.68 7.60 -10.53
N SER A 162 -14.96 7.56 -10.16
CA SER A 162 -16.10 7.88 -11.05
C SER A 162 -16.09 9.31 -11.58
N SER A 163 -15.37 10.23 -10.91
CA SER A 163 -15.16 11.60 -11.41
C SER A 163 -14.19 11.66 -12.61
N TYR A 164 -13.46 10.59 -12.90
CA TYR A 164 -12.45 10.51 -13.96
C TYR A 164 -12.72 9.42 -14.98
N ILE A 165 -13.37 8.32 -14.60
CA ILE A 165 -13.52 7.10 -15.36
C ILE A 165 -15.01 6.87 -15.67
N LYS A 166 -15.33 6.59 -16.94
CA LYS A 166 -16.71 6.36 -17.41
C LYS A 166 -17.11 4.89 -17.34
N SER A 167 -16.21 3.99 -17.76
CA SER A 167 -16.46 2.55 -17.77
C SER A 167 -16.65 1.99 -16.36
N GLU A 168 -17.75 1.28 -16.12
CA GLU A 168 -18.02 0.64 -14.82
C GLU A 168 -16.96 -0.41 -14.45
N LYS A 169 -16.53 -1.22 -15.42
CA LYS A 169 -15.45 -2.20 -15.21
C LYS A 169 -14.18 -1.53 -14.69
N LEU A 170 -13.74 -0.46 -15.34
CA LEU A 170 -12.54 0.28 -14.95
C LEU A 170 -12.73 1.00 -13.62
N ARG A 171 -13.93 1.52 -13.32
CA ARG A 171 -14.23 2.11 -12.00
C ARG A 171 -14.06 1.09 -10.87
N ARG A 172 -14.69 -0.09 -11.01
CA ARG A 172 -14.59 -1.18 -10.03
C ARG A 172 -13.13 -1.57 -9.77
N MET A 173 -12.33 -1.69 -10.83
CA MET A 173 -10.91 -2.03 -10.73
C MET A 173 -10.09 -0.92 -10.06
N LEU A 174 -10.21 0.33 -10.53
CA LEU A 174 -9.38 1.45 -10.07
C LEU A 174 -9.79 1.97 -8.68
N SER A 175 -10.98 1.63 -8.19
CA SER A 175 -11.43 1.96 -6.83
C SER A 175 -11.10 0.91 -5.78
N MET A 176 -10.40 -0.16 -6.10
CA MET A 176 -10.14 -1.29 -5.20
C MET A 176 -9.23 -0.97 -4.00
N HIS A 177 -8.42 0.07 -4.06
CA HIS A 177 -7.34 0.33 -3.09
C HIS A 177 -7.81 0.36 -1.62
N PRO A 178 -9.01 0.85 -1.26
CA PRO A 178 -9.52 0.72 0.10
C PRO A 178 -9.61 -0.72 0.61
N LEU A 179 -9.82 -1.71 -0.27
CA LEU A 179 -9.88 -3.13 0.11
C LEU A 179 -8.55 -3.62 0.73
N LEU A 180 -7.42 -3.06 0.31
CA LEU A 180 -6.09 -3.42 0.84
C LEU A 180 -5.94 -3.09 2.32
N VAL A 181 -6.77 -2.19 2.84
CA VAL A 181 -6.80 -1.80 4.26
C VAL A 181 -8.10 -2.23 4.95
N GLY A 182 -8.87 -3.12 4.34
CA GLY A 182 -10.13 -3.63 4.87
C GLY A 182 -11.31 -2.65 4.75
N GLY A 183 -11.20 -1.63 3.91
CA GLY A 183 -12.25 -0.63 3.69
C GLY A 183 -13.13 -0.93 2.49
N ASN A 184 -14.41 -0.53 2.56
CA ASN A 184 -15.33 -0.62 1.43
C ASN A 184 -15.11 0.60 0.48
N PRO A 185 -14.82 0.40 -0.83
CA PRO A 185 -14.61 1.49 -1.79
C PRO A 185 -15.74 2.51 -1.87
N PHE A 186 -16.97 2.10 -1.63
CA PHE A 186 -18.15 2.98 -1.70
C PHE A 186 -18.34 3.89 -0.49
N SER A 187 -17.75 3.56 0.66
CA SER A 187 -17.89 4.33 1.90
C SER A 187 -16.57 4.83 2.48
N THR A 188 -15.45 4.19 2.15
CA THR A 188 -14.13 4.57 2.65
C THR A 188 -13.61 5.81 1.92
N THR A 189 -13.00 6.72 2.66
CA THR A 189 -12.45 7.98 2.13
C THR A 189 -11.50 7.76 0.95
N SER A 190 -11.56 8.67 -0.01
CA SER A 190 -10.72 8.68 -1.22
C SER A 190 -9.23 8.94 -0.94
N ILE A 191 -8.84 9.20 0.31
CA ILE A 191 -7.42 9.33 0.68
C ILE A 191 -6.62 8.09 0.26
N TYR A 192 -7.23 6.91 0.32
CA TYR A 192 -6.60 5.65 -0.10
C TYR A 192 -6.30 5.57 -1.60
N GLY A 193 -6.79 6.52 -2.41
CA GLY A 193 -6.32 6.74 -3.77
C GLY A 193 -4.82 7.02 -3.85
N LEU A 194 -4.19 7.48 -2.76
CA LEU A 194 -2.73 7.63 -2.69
C LEU A 194 -1.99 6.31 -2.99
N ILE A 195 -2.60 5.16 -2.68
CA ILE A 195 -1.99 3.84 -2.89
C ILE A 195 -1.76 3.59 -4.38
N LEU A 196 -2.68 4.01 -5.26
CA LEU A 196 -2.51 3.90 -6.71
C LEU A 196 -1.19 4.57 -7.16
N TYR A 197 -0.88 5.76 -6.64
CA TYR A 197 0.38 6.43 -6.98
C TYR A 197 1.59 5.81 -6.26
N LEU A 198 1.41 5.37 -5.03
CA LEU A 198 2.45 4.68 -4.25
C LEU A 198 2.93 3.42 -4.95
N GLU A 199 2.01 2.60 -5.45
CA GLU A 199 2.31 1.40 -6.25
C GLU A 199 3.05 1.76 -7.54
N LYS A 200 2.62 2.80 -8.25
CA LYS A 200 3.33 3.27 -9.45
C LYS A 200 4.74 3.77 -9.15
N LYS A 201 4.96 4.38 -8.00
CA LYS A 201 6.25 4.96 -7.64
C LYS A 201 7.30 3.91 -7.28
N TRP A 202 6.93 2.87 -6.55
CA TRP A 202 7.87 1.87 -6.04
C TRP A 202 7.60 0.46 -6.52
N GLY A 203 6.50 0.23 -7.20
CA GLY A 203 6.07 -1.10 -7.60
C GLY A 203 5.51 -1.92 -6.44
N ILE A 204 5.09 -3.12 -6.76
CA ILE A 204 4.66 -4.12 -5.78
C ILE A 204 5.70 -5.24 -5.74
N HIS A 205 6.04 -5.65 -4.53
CA HIS A 205 7.01 -6.71 -4.26
C HIS A 205 6.36 -7.81 -3.43
N TYR A 206 6.87 -9.02 -3.60
CA TYR A 206 6.58 -10.16 -2.75
C TYR A 206 7.81 -10.56 -1.95
N SER A 207 7.63 -10.83 -0.67
CA SER A 207 8.68 -11.41 0.16
C SER A 207 8.77 -12.91 -0.09
N MET A 208 9.89 -13.37 -0.64
CA MET A 208 10.09 -14.80 -0.89
C MET A 208 10.05 -15.57 0.43
N GLY A 209 9.21 -16.63 0.44
CA GLY A 209 8.92 -17.39 1.66
C GLY A 209 7.88 -16.75 2.59
N GLY A 210 7.15 -15.73 2.09
CA GLY A 210 6.05 -15.06 2.79
C GLY A 210 6.48 -13.90 3.69
N THR A 211 5.50 -13.21 4.25
CA THR A 211 5.70 -12.02 5.11
C THR A 211 6.44 -12.38 6.41
N GLY A 212 6.31 -13.62 6.88
CA GLY A 212 7.04 -14.11 8.04
C GLY A 212 8.56 -14.01 7.91
N ASN A 213 9.09 -14.09 6.68
CA ASN A 213 10.52 -13.93 6.46
C ASN A 213 11.01 -12.49 6.68
N ILE A 214 10.14 -11.49 6.51
CA ILE A 214 10.49 -10.10 6.88
C ILE A 214 10.63 -9.99 8.41
N ILE A 215 9.72 -10.62 9.15
CA ILE A 215 9.79 -10.63 10.62
C ILE A 215 11.09 -11.29 11.08
N LYS A 216 11.40 -12.48 10.56
CA LYS A 216 12.66 -13.19 10.88
C LYS A 216 13.90 -12.39 10.51
N GLY A 217 13.84 -11.62 9.41
CA GLY A 217 14.96 -10.78 9.02
C GLY A 217 15.24 -9.64 10.02
N TYR A 218 14.27 -9.27 10.86
CA TYR A 218 14.43 -8.26 11.90
C TYR A 218 14.78 -8.82 13.28
N GLU A 219 14.69 -10.14 13.48
CA GLU A 219 15.14 -10.84 14.70
C GLU A 219 16.66 -10.93 14.76
#